data_1611ac316018feb3403c520c94b80e32
#
_entry.id   1611ac316018feb3403c520c94b80e32
#
_cell.length_a   1.000
_cell.length_b   1.000
_cell.length_c   1.000
_cell.angle_alpha   90.00
_cell.angle_beta   90.00
_cell.angle_gamma   90.00
#
_symmetry.space_group_name_H-M   'P 1'
#
loop_
_entity.id
_entity.type
_entity.pdbx_description
1 polymer ?
#
loop_
_entity_poly.entity_id
_entity_poly.type
_entity_poly.pdbx_seq_one_letter_code
_entity_poly.pdbx_strand_id
1 'polypeptide(L)'
;DVNFDLIRELPINLLFDNTSYASILTGVYPDLTSQFLECESHKKLEGYVVIQRTFRYRNHFINYDFLNNYKKLLFIGIESEYDDLKKTVKNLEFYDCLDFVEMSEIIKSSKFTLGNSSLAFPIAEGLNVPRLLEACPYFPAAQPHGKNAFNFYFQNQFEKLFKYLYNL
;
A
#
# COMPACT_ATOMS: atom_id res chain seq x y z
N ASP A 1 -25.62 -4.99 2.65
CA ASP A 1 -24.90 -3.71 2.81
C ASP A 1 -24.22 -3.69 4.17
N VAL A 2 -22.90 -3.51 4.18
CA VAL A 2 -22.13 -3.38 5.42
C VAL A 2 -22.17 -1.91 5.84
N ASN A 3 -22.70 -1.63 7.02
CA ASN A 3 -22.68 -0.26 7.55
C ASN A 3 -21.31 0.01 8.19
N PHE A 4 -20.43 0.68 7.46
CA PHE A 4 -19.11 1.06 7.93
C PHE A 4 -19.11 2.09 9.08
N ASP A 5 -20.22 2.79 9.32
CA ASP A 5 -20.31 3.71 10.47
C ASP A 5 -20.35 2.95 11.79
N LEU A 6 -20.92 1.75 11.81
CA LEU A 6 -20.84 0.88 12.98
C LEU A 6 -19.41 0.47 13.36
N ILE A 7 -18.51 0.37 12.37
CA ILE A 7 -17.10 0.08 12.61
C ILE A 7 -16.43 1.23 13.36
N ARG A 8 -16.81 2.48 13.07
CA ARG A 8 -16.25 3.68 13.71
C ARG A 8 -16.68 3.85 15.16
N GLU A 9 -17.78 3.24 15.54
CA GLU A 9 -18.30 3.28 16.92
C GLU A 9 -17.63 2.23 17.82
N LEU A 10 -16.91 1.29 17.25
CA LEU A 10 -16.24 0.23 18.01
C LEU A 10 -14.97 0.76 18.72
N PRO A 11 -14.63 0.20 19.89
CA PRO A 11 -13.38 0.53 20.55
C PRO A 11 -12.19 0.34 19.63
N ILE A 12 -11.27 1.31 19.59
CA ILE A 12 -10.14 1.34 18.66
C ILE A 12 -9.24 0.09 18.74
N ASN A 13 -9.18 -0.54 19.92
CA ASN A 13 -8.47 -1.80 20.11
C ASN A 13 -9.09 -3.01 19.37
N LEU A 14 -10.31 -2.85 18.87
CA LEU A 14 -10.96 -3.84 18.02
C LEU A 14 -10.84 -3.50 16.53
N LEU A 15 -10.38 -2.30 16.14
CA LEU A 15 -10.29 -1.81 14.76
C LEU A 15 -8.95 -2.13 14.09
N PHE A 16 -8.31 -3.23 14.42
CA PHE A 16 -7.00 -3.56 13.86
C PHE A 16 -7.04 -4.23 12.47
N ASP A 17 -8.22 -4.60 11.98
CA ASP A 17 -8.39 -5.10 10.61
C ASP A 17 -9.84 -4.91 10.13
N ASN A 18 -10.02 -3.99 9.19
CA ASN A 18 -11.34 -3.69 8.59
C ASN A 18 -11.97 -4.90 7.89
N THR A 19 -11.16 -5.76 7.28
CA THR A 19 -11.65 -6.92 6.53
C THR A 19 -12.18 -7.99 7.49
N SER A 20 -11.47 -8.26 8.57
CA SER A 20 -11.93 -9.16 9.64
C SER A 20 -13.23 -8.66 10.26
N TYR A 21 -13.37 -7.34 10.42
CA TYR A 21 -14.61 -6.74 10.89
C TYR A 21 -15.79 -6.97 9.97
N ALA A 22 -15.60 -6.71 8.68
CA ALA A 22 -16.62 -6.95 7.68
C ALA A 22 -17.07 -8.43 7.70
N SER A 23 -16.11 -9.33 7.85
CA SER A 23 -16.38 -10.79 7.98
C SER A 23 -17.21 -11.12 9.21
N ILE A 24 -16.87 -10.57 10.37
CA ILE A 24 -17.62 -10.76 11.61
C ILE A 24 -19.07 -10.24 11.47
N LEU A 25 -19.25 -9.03 10.91
CA LEU A 25 -20.55 -8.40 10.76
C LEU A 25 -21.46 -9.11 9.74
N THR A 26 -20.88 -9.67 8.70
CA THR A 26 -21.63 -10.31 7.60
C THR A 26 -21.76 -11.81 7.75
N GLY A 27 -20.93 -12.45 8.57
CA GLY A 27 -20.80 -13.92 8.64
C GLY A 27 -20.11 -14.51 7.40
N VAL A 28 -19.55 -13.69 6.51
CA VAL A 28 -18.84 -14.15 5.31
C VAL A 28 -17.33 -14.04 5.55
N TYR A 29 -16.63 -15.14 5.44
CA TYR A 29 -15.18 -15.25 5.67
C TYR A 29 -14.46 -15.60 4.37
N PRO A 30 -14.11 -14.59 3.53
CA PRO A 30 -13.39 -14.82 2.28
C PRO A 30 -11.95 -15.29 2.54
N ASP A 31 -11.35 -15.96 1.57
CA ASP A 31 -9.92 -16.19 1.54
C ASP A 31 -9.19 -14.89 1.20
N LEU A 32 -8.67 -14.20 2.21
CA LEU A 32 -7.96 -12.93 2.06
C LEU A 32 -6.58 -13.08 1.40
N THR A 33 -6.12 -14.29 1.15
CA THR A 33 -4.83 -14.58 0.51
C THR A 33 -4.97 -14.80 -0.99
N SER A 34 -6.20 -14.95 -1.49
CA SER A 34 -6.48 -15.14 -2.91
C SER A 34 -6.60 -13.82 -3.66
N GLN A 35 -6.25 -13.86 -4.96
CA GLN A 35 -6.47 -12.74 -5.86
C GLN A 35 -7.98 -12.58 -6.13
N PHE A 36 -8.49 -11.34 -6.06
CA PHE A 36 -9.89 -11.02 -6.36
C PHE A 36 -10.06 -9.86 -7.36
N LEU A 37 -8.96 -9.28 -7.83
CA LEU A 37 -8.93 -8.33 -8.94
C LEU A 37 -8.09 -8.88 -10.09
N GLU A 38 -8.52 -8.61 -11.31
CA GLU A 38 -7.80 -8.98 -12.52
C GLU A 38 -7.67 -7.75 -13.43
N CYS A 39 -6.48 -7.55 -13.97
CA CYS A 39 -6.21 -6.57 -15.02
C CYS A 39 -4.99 -7.00 -15.84
N GLU A 40 -4.78 -6.38 -16.97
CA GLU A 40 -3.55 -6.51 -17.75
C GLU A 40 -2.36 -5.86 -17.05
N SER A 41 -1.15 -6.20 -17.47
CA SER A 41 0.07 -5.56 -17.00
C SER A 41 0.38 -4.32 -17.83
N HIS A 42 0.84 -3.24 -17.19
CA HIS A 42 1.25 -2.03 -17.89
C HIS A 42 2.56 -2.26 -18.67
N LYS A 43 2.53 -2.04 -20.01
CA LYS A 43 3.60 -2.48 -20.93
C LYS A 43 4.95 -1.78 -20.77
N LYS A 44 4.99 -0.59 -20.15
CA LYS A 44 6.21 0.26 -20.10
C LYS A 44 6.78 0.42 -18.70
N LEU A 45 6.04 0.09 -17.66
CA LEU A 45 6.41 0.38 -16.26
C LEU A 45 6.65 -0.91 -15.44
N GLU A 46 7.29 -1.89 -16.06
CA GLU A 46 7.59 -3.16 -15.41
C GLU A 46 8.77 -3.06 -14.44
N GLY A 47 8.61 -3.68 -13.28
CA GLY A 47 9.67 -3.85 -12.29
C GLY A 47 10.01 -2.60 -11.48
N TYR A 48 9.17 -1.57 -11.51
CA TYR A 48 9.26 -0.45 -10.58
C TYR A 48 8.76 -0.82 -9.19
N VAL A 49 9.33 -0.19 -8.16
CA VAL A 49 8.68 -0.07 -6.86
C VAL A 49 7.65 1.04 -6.99
N VAL A 50 6.38 0.68 -6.93
CA VAL A 50 5.28 1.64 -7.04
C VAL A 50 4.94 2.19 -5.67
N ILE A 51 4.98 3.51 -5.52
CA ILE A 51 4.81 4.21 -4.25
C ILE A 51 3.57 5.10 -4.30
N GLN A 52 2.69 4.96 -3.29
CA GLN A 52 1.63 5.92 -3.00
C GLN A 52 1.63 6.23 -1.50
N ARG A 53 1.92 7.49 -1.14
CA ARG A 53 1.97 7.92 0.26
C ARG A 53 1.15 9.18 0.45
N THR A 54 -0.12 9.00 0.81
CA THR A 54 -1.03 10.13 1.03
C THR A 54 -0.72 10.88 2.32
N PHE A 55 -1.15 12.13 2.43
CA PHE A 55 -0.98 12.93 3.66
C PHE A 55 -1.72 12.33 4.85
N ARG A 56 -2.85 11.66 4.60
CA ARG A 56 -3.58 10.92 5.63
C ARG A 56 -2.85 9.63 5.97
N TYR A 57 -3.05 9.12 7.17
CA TYR A 57 -2.57 7.81 7.61
C TYR A 57 -1.04 7.63 7.55
N ARG A 58 -0.28 8.73 7.61
CA ARG A 58 1.18 8.67 7.68
C ARG A 58 1.66 8.25 9.08
N ASN A 59 2.69 7.45 9.09
CA ASN A 59 3.49 7.24 10.28
C ASN A 59 4.61 8.29 10.31
N HIS A 60 4.48 9.31 11.14
CA HIS A 60 5.42 10.43 11.22
C HIS A 60 6.79 10.05 11.81
N PHE A 61 6.95 8.84 12.33
CA PHE A 61 8.23 8.32 12.85
C PHE A 61 9.06 7.63 11.76
N ILE A 62 8.54 7.55 10.52
CA ILE A 62 9.19 6.88 9.40
C ILE A 62 9.83 7.89 8.46
N ASN A 63 11.11 7.67 8.16
CA ASN A 63 11.88 8.40 7.17
C ASN A 63 12.09 7.54 5.90
N TYR A 64 11.97 8.17 4.74
CA TYR A 64 12.12 7.53 3.42
C TYR A 64 13.48 7.81 2.77
N ASP A 65 14.42 8.52 3.43
CA ASP A 65 15.72 8.94 2.89
C ASP A 65 16.55 7.78 2.32
N PHE A 66 16.50 6.60 2.95
CA PHE A 66 17.27 5.44 2.52
C PHE A 66 16.87 4.94 1.11
N LEU A 67 15.68 5.32 0.61
CA LEU A 67 15.23 5.00 -0.74
C LEU A 67 16.10 5.64 -1.82
N ASN A 68 16.87 6.69 -1.52
CA ASN A 68 17.83 7.28 -2.45
C ASN A 68 18.93 6.29 -2.90
N ASN A 69 19.10 5.19 -2.20
CA ASN A 69 20.05 4.12 -2.56
C ASN A 69 19.47 3.12 -3.58
N TYR A 70 18.20 3.24 -3.97
CA TYR A 70 17.50 2.31 -4.85
C TYR A 70 17.08 2.99 -6.14
N LYS A 71 16.82 2.20 -7.18
CA LYS A 71 16.42 2.67 -8.52
C LYS A 71 14.99 2.23 -8.84
N LYS A 72 14.44 2.75 -9.94
CA LYS A 72 13.07 2.41 -10.40
C LYS A 72 12.02 2.63 -9.29
N LEU A 73 12.01 3.81 -8.72
CA LEU A 73 11.01 4.25 -7.75
C LEU A 73 9.99 5.13 -8.47
N LEU A 74 8.74 4.71 -8.54
CA LEU A 74 7.66 5.39 -9.22
C LEU A 74 6.58 5.80 -8.24
N PHE A 75 6.28 7.08 -8.15
CA PHE A 75 5.14 7.58 -7.40
C PHE A 75 3.90 7.64 -8.30
N ILE A 76 2.78 7.13 -7.79
CA ILE A 76 1.45 7.27 -8.38
C ILE A 76 0.54 7.94 -7.35
N GLY A 77 -0.34 8.84 -7.80
CA GLY A 77 -1.24 9.58 -6.92
C GLY A 77 -1.28 11.06 -7.29
N ILE A 78 -1.53 11.92 -6.32
CA ILE A 78 -1.62 13.36 -6.59
C ILE A 78 -0.26 14.04 -6.51
N GLU A 79 -0.06 15.02 -7.38
CA GLU A 79 1.22 15.73 -7.55
C GLU A 79 1.74 16.36 -6.24
N SER A 80 0.86 16.93 -5.43
CA SER A 80 1.26 17.54 -4.16
C SER A 80 1.86 16.54 -3.15
N GLU A 81 1.40 15.29 -3.16
CA GLU A 81 1.96 14.22 -2.31
C GLU A 81 3.29 13.69 -2.86
N TYR A 82 3.41 13.66 -4.21
CA TYR A 82 4.69 13.42 -4.87
C TYR A 82 5.71 14.49 -4.52
N ASP A 83 5.37 15.77 -4.68
CA ASP A 83 6.27 16.91 -4.40
C ASP A 83 6.76 16.88 -2.95
N ASP A 84 5.90 16.48 -2.03
CA ASP A 84 6.27 16.36 -0.63
C ASP A 84 7.28 15.21 -0.42
N LEU A 85 7.03 14.03 -0.97
CA LEU A 85 7.94 12.89 -0.84
C LEU A 85 9.25 13.12 -1.62
N LYS A 86 9.21 13.83 -2.75
CA LYS A 86 10.36 14.19 -3.59
C LYS A 86 11.38 15.06 -2.85
N LYS A 87 10.95 15.81 -1.82
CA LYS A 87 11.88 16.57 -0.95
C LYS A 87 12.86 15.64 -0.25
N THR A 88 12.44 14.42 0.04
CA THR A 88 13.21 13.40 0.74
C THR A 88 13.83 12.38 -0.24
N VAL A 89 13.06 11.86 -1.17
CA VAL A 89 13.49 10.83 -2.15
C VAL A 89 13.78 11.48 -3.49
N LYS A 90 15.05 11.84 -3.75
CA LYS A 90 15.47 12.66 -4.90
C LYS A 90 15.38 11.97 -6.26
N ASN A 91 15.47 10.65 -6.29
CA ASN A 91 15.39 9.82 -7.49
C ASN A 91 13.99 9.24 -7.76
N LEU A 92 12.96 9.76 -7.08
CA LEU A 92 11.57 9.37 -7.29
C LEU A 92 11.07 9.91 -8.63
N GLU A 93 10.46 9.07 -9.45
CA GLU A 93 9.76 9.42 -10.67
C GLU A 93 8.26 9.60 -10.38
N PHE A 94 7.57 10.41 -11.17
CA PHE A 94 6.12 10.63 -11.04
C PHE A 94 5.40 10.11 -12.28
N TYR A 95 4.26 9.46 -12.06
CA TYR A 95 3.35 9.08 -13.13
C TYR A 95 1.93 9.50 -12.77
N ASP A 96 1.34 10.32 -13.63
CA ASP A 96 -0.04 10.75 -13.53
C ASP A 96 -0.95 9.71 -14.20
N CYS A 97 -1.62 8.89 -13.40
CA CYS A 97 -2.51 7.85 -13.89
C CYS A 97 -3.79 8.47 -14.48
N LEU A 98 -4.17 8.05 -15.66
CA LEU A 98 -5.40 8.50 -16.32
C LEU A 98 -6.66 8.12 -15.53
N ASP A 99 -6.67 6.90 -15.00
CA ASP A 99 -7.79 6.35 -14.25
C ASP A 99 -7.34 5.21 -13.31
N PHE A 100 -8.32 4.56 -12.66
CA PHE A 100 -8.06 3.44 -11.77
C PHE A 100 -7.69 2.14 -12.47
N VAL A 101 -8.03 1.99 -13.75
CA VAL A 101 -7.64 0.83 -14.54
C VAL A 101 -6.15 0.89 -14.81
N GLU A 102 -5.65 2.03 -15.33
CA GLU A 102 -4.22 2.24 -15.56
C GLU A 102 -3.42 2.15 -14.25
N MET A 103 -3.93 2.71 -13.16
CA MET A 103 -3.32 2.54 -11.82
C MET A 103 -3.18 1.06 -11.44
N SER A 104 -4.21 0.26 -11.70
CA SER A 104 -4.19 -1.18 -11.41
C SER A 104 -3.19 -1.92 -12.29
N GLU A 105 -3.09 -1.59 -13.58
CA GLU A 105 -2.11 -2.15 -14.52
C GLU A 105 -0.67 -1.84 -14.10
N ILE A 106 -0.41 -0.61 -13.63
CA ILE A 106 0.90 -0.20 -13.11
C ILE A 106 1.24 -0.99 -11.84
N ILE A 107 0.29 -1.11 -10.92
CA ILE A 107 0.45 -1.90 -9.69
C ILE A 107 0.69 -3.37 -10.03
N LYS A 108 -0.05 -3.93 -11.00
CA LYS A 108 0.14 -5.31 -11.47
C LYS A 108 1.54 -5.57 -12.01
N SER A 109 2.14 -4.60 -12.69
CA SER A 109 3.48 -4.66 -13.28
C SER A 109 4.59 -4.36 -12.29
N SER A 110 4.26 -3.92 -11.08
CA SER A 110 5.25 -3.49 -10.10
C SER A 110 6.08 -4.65 -9.58
N LYS A 111 7.32 -4.35 -9.18
CA LYS A 111 8.13 -5.27 -8.38
C LYS A 111 7.47 -5.51 -7.03
N PHE A 112 7.01 -4.45 -6.40
CA PHE A 112 6.10 -4.44 -5.24
C PHE A 112 5.51 -3.03 -5.06
N THR A 113 4.44 -2.94 -4.28
CA THR A 113 3.79 -1.67 -3.93
C THR A 113 4.18 -1.26 -2.52
N LEU A 114 4.54 0.01 -2.34
CA LEU A 114 4.85 0.63 -1.05
C LEU A 114 3.89 1.80 -0.81
N GLY A 115 3.25 1.84 0.32
CA GLY A 115 2.39 2.98 0.64
C GLY A 115 1.75 2.89 2.00
N ASN A 116 0.92 3.88 2.30
CA ASN A 116 0.06 3.87 3.47
C ASN A 116 -1.37 3.45 3.11
N SER A 117 -2.30 3.49 4.07
CA SER A 117 -3.70 3.09 3.87
C SER A 117 -4.43 4.06 2.92
N SER A 118 -4.21 3.88 1.63
CA SER A 118 -4.80 4.63 0.52
C SER A 118 -5.19 3.67 -0.61
N LEU A 119 -5.70 4.19 -1.73
CA LEU A 119 -6.30 3.39 -2.81
C LEU A 119 -5.35 2.35 -3.44
N ALA A 120 -4.06 2.66 -3.59
CA ALA A 120 -3.11 1.68 -4.15
C ALA A 120 -2.97 0.43 -3.28
N PHE A 121 -3.15 0.54 -1.97
CA PHE A 121 -3.04 -0.62 -1.07
C PHE A 121 -4.13 -1.67 -1.32
N PRO A 122 -5.46 -1.37 -1.29
CA PRO A 122 -6.48 -2.38 -1.58
C PRO A 122 -6.43 -2.89 -3.03
N ILE A 123 -5.95 -2.11 -4.00
CA ILE A 123 -5.71 -2.61 -5.36
C ILE A 123 -4.58 -3.66 -5.34
N ALA A 124 -3.47 -3.38 -4.66
CA ALA A 124 -2.37 -4.33 -4.51
C ALA A 124 -2.79 -5.61 -3.76
N GLU A 125 -3.66 -5.50 -2.74
CA GLU A 125 -4.30 -6.65 -2.07
C GLU A 125 -5.10 -7.47 -3.09
N GLY A 126 -6.01 -6.82 -3.84
CA GLY A 126 -6.88 -7.49 -4.80
C GLY A 126 -6.13 -8.18 -5.93
N LEU A 127 -5.03 -7.61 -6.38
CA LEU A 127 -4.15 -8.17 -7.41
C LEU A 127 -3.15 -9.20 -6.86
N ASN A 128 -3.08 -9.35 -5.54
CA ASN A 128 -2.14 -10.21 -4.83
C ASN A 128 -0.66 -10.00 -5.23
N VAL A 129 -0.28 -8.74 -5.49
CA VAL A 129 1.12 -8.37 -5.76
C VAL A 129 1.88 -8.19 -4.44
N PRO A 130 3.21 -8.36 -4.41
CA PRO A 130 4.01 -8.08 -3.22
C PRO A 130 3.80 -6.64 -2.76
N ARG A 131 3.68 -6.40 -1.45
CA ARG A 131 3.33 -5.09 -0.92
C ARG A 131 3.85 -4.83 0.49
N LEU A 132 4.11 -3.56 0.74
CA LEU A 132 4.65 -3.08 2.00
C LEU A 132 3.84 -1.88 2.49
N LEU A 133 3.08 -2.07 3.57
CA LEU A 133 2.18 -1.07 4.12
C LEU A 133 2.85 -0.28 5.25
N GLU A 134 2.96 1.05 5.09
CA GLU A 134 3.24 1.97 6.17
C GLU A 134 2.02 2.00 7.11
N ALA A 135 2.15 1.36 8.26
CA ALA A 135 1.07 1.30 9.23
C ALA A 135 0.96 2.63 10.01
N CYS A 136 -0.24 3.20 9.99
CA CYS A 136 -0.54 4.39 10.77
C CYS A 136 -0.77 4.03 12.25
N PRO A 137 0.02 4.57 13.21
CA PRO A 137 -0.17 4.25 14.62
C PRO A 137 -1.51 4.69 15.19
N TYR A 138 -2.12 5.70 14.56
CA TYR A 138 -3.41 6.27 14.99
C TYR A 138 -4.62 5.60 14.34
N PHE A 139 -4.41 4.85 13.26
CA PHE A 139 -5.45 4.14 12.54
C PHE A 139 -4.92 2.82 11.97
N PRO A 140 -4.73 1.79 12.79
CA PRO A 140 -4.10 0.52 12.38
C PRO A 140 -5.07 -0.46 11.68
N ALA A 141 -6.13 0.03 11.08
CA ALA A 141 -7.24 -0.77 10.58
C ALA A 141 -6.99 -1.45 9.22
N ALA A 142 -5.88 -1.15 8.55
CA ALA A 142 -5.48 -1.82 7.32
C ALA A 142 -4.37 -2.83 7.62
N GLN A 143 -4.57 -4.07 7.20
CA GLN A 143 -3.61 -5.16 7.36
C GLN A 143 -3.38 -5.84 6.02
N PRO A 144 -2.13 -6.10 5.63
CA PRO A 144 -1.82 -6.87 4.43
C PRO A 144 -1.99 -8.37 4.68
N HIS A 145 -2.49 -9.10 3.67
CA HIS A 145 -2.73 -10.55 3.74
C HIS A 145 -1.98 -11.29 2.63
N GLY A 146 -1.63 -12.54 2.87
CA GLY A 146 -1.01 -13.41 1.87
C GLY A 146 0.52 -13.31 1.79
N LYS A 147 1.07 -13.87 0.71
CA LYS A 147 2.51 -13.99 0.52
C LYS A 147 3.14 -12.66 0.14
N ASN A 148 4.31 -12.34 0.73
CA ASN A 148 5.06 -11.11 0.50
C ASN A 148 4.24 -9.83 0.76
N ALA A 149 3.32 -9.91 1.71
CA ALA A 149 2.48 -8.83 2.18
C ALA A 149 2.85 -8.49 3.62
N PHE A 150 3.39 -7.29 3.84
CA PHE A 150 3.92 -6.89 5.13
C PHE A 150 3.45 -5.49 5.50
N ASN A 151 3.34 -5.23 6.80
CA ASN A 151 3.24 -3.89 7.34
C ASN A 151 4.51 -3.53 8.12
N PHE A 152 4.73 -2.25 8.36
CA PHE A 152 5.80 -1.75 9.21
C PHE A 152 5.36 -0.56 10.04
N TYR A 153 5.83 -0.53 11.29
CA TYR A 153 5.62 0.55 12.25
C TYR A 153 6.91 1.27 12.61
N PHE A 154 8.07 0.63 12.43
CA PHE A 154 9.39 1.10 12.85
C PHE A 154 10.36 1.19 11.68
N GLN A 155 11.28 2.15 11.73
CA GLN A 155 12.25 2.42 10.68
C GLN A 155 13.08 1.20 10.29
N ASN A 156 13.65 0.49 11.27
CA ASN A 156 14.47 -0.69 11.01
C ASN A 156 13.70 -1.86 10.38
N GLN A 157 12.42 -1.98 10.70
CA GLN A 157 11.50 -2.95 10.08
C GLN A 157 11.25 -2.56 8.62
N PHE A 158 10.99 -1.29 8.35
CA PHE A 158 10.80 -0.76 7.00
C PHE A 158 12.00 -1.07 6.11
N GLU A 159 13.20 -0.69 6.53
CA GLU A 159 14.43 -0.90 5.75
C GLU A 159 14.71 -2.38 5.45
N LYS A 160 14.52 -3.27 6.44
CA LYS A 160 14.69 -4.71 6.27
C LYS A 160 13.69 -5.32 5.29
N LEU A 161 12.41 -4.99 5.45
CA LEU A 161 11.34 -5.53 4.60
C LEU A 161 11.42 -4.97 3.18
N PHE A 162 11.74 -3.67 3.03
CA PHE A 162 11.98 -3.07 1.72
C PHE A 162 13.13 -3.78 0.99
N LYS A 163 14.27 -3.95 1.65
CA LYS A 163 15.43 -4.65 1.09
C LYS A 163 15.09 -6.09 0.72
N TYR A 164 14.31 -6.78 1.53
CA TYR A 164 13.86 -8.14 1.23
C TYR A 164 13.03 -8.16 -0.06
N LEU A 165 11.97 -7.34 -0.18
CA LEU A 165 11.11 -7.28 -1.36
C LEU A 165 11.85 -6.78 -2.60
N TYR A 166 12.80 -5.85 -2.43
CA TYR A 166 13.59 -5.33 -3.54
C TYR A 166 14.55 -6.37 -4.15
N ASN A 167 14.94 -7.40 -3.40
CA ASN A 167 15.84 -8.45 -3.85
C ASN A 167 15.13 -9.76 -4.27
N LEU A 168 13.78 -9.81 -4.23
CA LEU A 168 13.00 -10.88 -4.83
C LEU A 168 13.07 -10.83 -6.35
#